data_48cb7dc1801a4207df381b283f3d25c6
#
_entry.id   48cb7dc1801a4207df381b283f3d25c6
#
_cell.length_a   1.000
_cell.length_b   1.000
_cell.length_c   1.000
_cell.angle_alpha   90.00
_cell.angle_beta   90.00
_cell.angle_gamma   90.00
#
_symmetry.space_group_name_H-M   'P 1'
#
loop_
_entity.id
_entity.type
_entity.pdbx_description
1 polymer ?
#
loop_
_entity_poly.entity_id
_entity_poly.type
_entity_poly.pdbx_seq_one_letter_code
_entity_poly.pdbx_strand_id
1 'polypeptide(L)'
;MAPKIRAEKVHKDYLESLAAEGKFRVGYLLGMAETSVGLDGIIVHMAPLPLKRRAKTHPESIADVDSEEMVLQAITLNRMLPGSFTVMGLFVVSPENVLENGGHRKILLQIVKQIQGQFRENSLLLAIEGDEKNFLVLSYTSGKACVCQQIHTKKNVDIEFATEALTWRAVEPKFCIDHNFEMEKIGDFYNIDGNLRKILKDLVQQLEDAYILRATEYGADTIAKVQEDDLVDMLFSSDSDESGTEETSDKMLLLLRTQNDLARCAADAQVPDGKIHLTGKLCCTISVPSKTKLSDVERYLRRDVIRTAAARIQLYIEMMADCKYKMSDIIDLNSDTPLRVFFTVQPTGVRFSDYIFEGEDDDSVRENVKKLMDIDLEPTDIIWVETPEEEQQDDSISRNSEDLSRQYAEEERRAYRNMYIVCFFSTIMLAISMYIMFVWYDPADLDEVLARHDEELGRQWREMHKNQEDTP
;
A
#
# COMPACT_ATOMS: atom_id res chain seq x y z
N MET A 1 29.95 14.72 -13.45
CA MET A 1 29.32 13.93 -14.52
C MET A 1 27.80 14.07 -14.37
N ALA A 2 27.02 13.91 -15.45
CA ALA A 2 25.57 13.77 -15.33
C ALA A 2 25.27 12.43 -14.66
N PRO A 3 24.20 12.34 -13.82
CA PRO A 3 23.77 11.06 -13.28
C PRO A 3 23.42 10.09 -14.42
N LYS A 4 23.83 8.84 -14.29
CA LYS A 4 23.52 7.78 -15.25
C LYS A 4 22.40 6.89 -14.71
N ILE A 5 21.30 6.85 -15.45
CA ILE A 5 20.19 5.94 -15.18
C ILE A 5 20.10 4.94 -16.31
N ARG A 6 19.91 3.68 -15.95
CA ARG A 6 19.74 2.60 -16.90
C ARG A 6 18.25 2.21 -16.98
N ALA A 7 17.78 2.01 -18.20
CA ALA A 7 16.51 1.38 -18.50
C ALA A 7 16.73 0.32 -19.59
N GLU A 8 15.91 -0.69 -19.66
CA GLU A 8 15.95 -1.65 -20.75
C GLU A 8 15.30 -1.06 -22.01
N LYS A 9 15.71 -1.52 -23.18
CA LYS A 9 15.20 -1.05 -24.48
C LYS A 9 13.68 -1.14 -24.58
N VAL A 10 13.07 -2.15 -23.97
CA VAL A 10 11.61 -2.32 -23.95
C VAL A 10 10.86 -1.09 -23.42
N HIS A 11 11.45 -0.36 -22.49
CA HIS A 11 10.86 0.88 -21.96
C HIS A 11 10.88 2.02 -22.99
N LYS A 12 11.90 2.06 -23.86
CA LYS A 12 11.91 2.98 -24.97
C LYS A 12 10.86 2.63 -26.01
N ASP A 13 10.75 1.34 -26.36
CA ASP A 13 9.77 0.84 -27.31
C ASP A 13 8.33 1.10 -26.77
N TYR A 14 8.12 1.01 -25.47
CA TYR A 14 6.87 1.38 -24.80
C TYR A 14 6.54 2.88 -24.95
N LEU A 15 7.51 3.76 -24.68
CA LEU A 15 7.33 5.21 -24.88
C LEU A 15 7.04 5.56 -26.34
N GLU A 16 7.68 4.89 -27.30
CA GLU A 16 7.44 5.04 -28.73
C GLU A 16 6.03 4.60 -29.10
N SER A 17 5.53 3.48 -28.52
CA SER A 17 4.17 3.01 -28.74
C SER A 17 3.11 4.00 -28.22
N LEU A 18 3.31 4.54 -27.03
CA LEU A 18 2.44 5.57 -26.45
C LEU A 18 2.44 6.84 -27.30
N ALA A 19 3.60 7.25 -27.80
CA ALA A 19 3.72 8.43 -28.64
C ALA A 19 3.07 8.25 -30.01
N ALA A 20 3.06 7.03 -30.56
CA ALA A 20 2.40 6.70 -31.82
C ALA A 20 0.86 6.84 -31.74
N GLU A 21 0.28 6.74 -30.54
CA GLU A 21 -1.15 7.02 -30.35
C GLU A 21 -1.49 8.51 -30.54
N GLY A 22 -0.50 9.39 -30.52
CA GLY A 22 -0.68 10.84 -30.65
C GLY A 22 -1.43 11.50 -29.50
N LYS A 23 -1.54 10.82 -28.35
CA LYS A 23 -2.26 11.28 -27.17
C LYS A 23 -1.29 11.67 -26.07
N PHE A 24 -1.73 12.60 -25.22
CA PHE A 24 -1.02 12.88 -23.98
C PHE A 24 -1.10 11.67 -23.02
N ARG A 25 0.04 11.29 -22.45
CA ARG A 25 0.16 10.25 -21.44
C ARG A 25 1.10 10.70 -20.34
N VAL A 26 0.76 10.35 -19.11
CA VAL A 26 1.60 10.58 -17.92
C VAL A 26 1.57 9.33 -17.04
N GLY A 27 2.63 9.09 -16.32
CA GLY A 27 2.73 7.96 -15.40
C GLY A 27 4.01 8.02 -14.57
N TYR A 28 4.36 6.90 -13.96
CA TYR A 28 5.42 6.80 -12.95
C TYR A 28 6.59 5.97 -13.46
N LEU A 29 7.79 6.40 -13.08
CA LEU A 29 9.02 5.65 -13.24
C LEU A 29 9.24 4.84 -11.97
N LEU A 30 9.20 3.51 -12.08
CA LEU A 30 9.41 2.58 -10.98
C LEU A 30 10.79 1.94 -11.11
N GLY A 31 11.53 1.87 -10.01
CA GLY A 31 12.87 1.28 -10.06
C GLY A 31 13.70 1.48 -8.81
N MET A 32 14.98 1.25 -8.94
CA MET A 32 15.98 1.44 -7.88
C MET A 32 16.59 2.82 -7.99
N ALA A 33 16.47 3.61 -6.93
CA ALA A 33 17.24 4.83 -6.75
C ALA A 33 18.51 4.48 -5.94
N GLU A 34 19.68 4.92 -6.39
CA GLU A 34 20.95 4.63 -5.73
C GLU A 34 21.33 3.13 -5.73
N THR A 35 22.30 2.77 -6.51
CA THR A 35 22.77 1.40 -6.61
C THR A 35 24.27 1.31 -6.37
N SER A 36 24.75 0.25 -5.74
CA SER A 36 26.16 -0.04 -5.55
C SER A 36 26.85 -0.53 -6.85
N VAL A 37 26.08 -0.76 -7.91
CA VAL A 37 26.61 -1.29 -9.20
C VAL A 37 27.17 -0.20 -10.13
N GLY A 38 27.40 1.01 -9.61
CA GLY A 38 27.99 2.12 -10.39
C GLY A 38 26.98 2.86 -11.28
N LEU A 39 25.71 2.68 -11.05
CA LEU A 39 24.60 3.39 -11.67
C LEU A 39 23.90 4.27 -10.62
N ASP A 40 23.47 5.46 -11.00
CA ASP A 40 22.71 6.36 -10.12
C ASP A 40 21.24 5.96 -10.00
N GLY A 41 20.79 4.98 -10.81
CA GLY A 41 19.47 4.39 -10.74
C GLY A 41 19.18 3.42 -11.89
N ILE A 42 18.15 2.59 -11.69
CA ILE A 42 17.66 1.62 -12.68
C ILE A 42 16.14 1.71 -12.75
N ILE A 43 15.60 1.98 -13.95
CA ILE A 43 14.17 1.94 -14.22
C ILE A 43 13.79 0.51 -14.60
N VAL A 44 12.86 -0.09 -13.88
CA VAL A 44 12.41 -1.48 -14.09
C VAL A 44 11.01 -1.56 -14.69
N HIS A 45 10.18 -0.54 -14.50
CA HIS A 45 8.85 -0.47 -15.07
C HIS A 45 8.35 0.98 -15.21
N MET A 46 7.42 1.19 -16.15
CA MET A 46 6.76 2.47 -16.38
C MET A 46 5.24 2.28 -16.24
N ALA A 47 4.67 2.70 -15.11
CA ALA A 47 3.26 2.56 -14.81
C ALA A 47 2.46 3.80 -15.28
N PRO A 48 1.55 3.69 -16.24
CA PRO A 48 0.75 4.83 -16.69
C PRO A 48 -0.30 5.22 -15.64
N LEU A 49 -0.70 6.49 -15.67
CA LEU A 49 -1.85 6.95 -14.88
C LEU A 49 -3.13 6.29 -15.40
N PRO A 50 -3.88 5.52 -14.59
CA PRO A 50 -5.10 4.90 -15.04
C PRO A 50 -6.17 5.94 -15.40
N LEU A 51 -7.00 5.60 -16.35
CA LEU A 51 -8.16 6.44 -16.69
C LEU A 51 -9.21 6.36 -15.58
N LYS A 52 -9.75 7.51 -15.19
CA LYS A 52 -10.91 7.52 -14.29
C LYS A 52 -12.06 6.70 -14.90
N ARG A 53 -12.66 5.82 -14.13
CA ARG A 53 -13.85 5.03 -14.54
C ARG A 53 -14.98 5.90 -15.11
N ARG A 54 -15.05 7.19 -14.73
CA ARG A 54 -16.06 8.16 -15.18
C ARG A 54 -15.57 9.13 -16.26
N ALA A 55 -14.27 9.22 -16.50
CA ALA A 55 -13.71 10.08 -17.53
C ALA A 55 -13.84 9.39 -18.88
N LYS A 56 -14.65 9.97 -19.78
CA LYS A 56 -14.82 9.46 -21.15
C LYS A 56 -13.64 9.79 -22.07
N THR A 57 -12.74 10.67 -21.62
CA THR A 57 -11.62 11.19 -22.42
C THR A 57 -10.33 11.16 -21.63
N HIS A 58 -9.23 10.88 -22.32
CA HIS A 58 -7.89 11.06 -21.78
C HIS A 58 -7.60 12.54 -21.53
N PRO A 59 -6.73 12.89 -20.53
CA PRO A 59 -6.23 14.25 -20.42
C PRO A 59 -5.53 14.65 -21.73
N GLU A 60 -5.71 15.89 -22.16
CA GLU A 60 -5.06 16.43 -23.36
C GLU A 60 -3.73 17.09 -23.04
N SER A 61 -3.55 17.48 -21.80
CA SER A 61 -2.34 18.12 -21.29
C SER A 61 -2.10 17.80 -19.81
N ILE A 62 -0.93 18.19 -19.31
CA ILE A 62 -0.62 18.05 -17.88
C ILE A 62 -1.54 18.92 -16.99
N ALA A 63 -2.17 19.95 -17.55
CA ALA A 63 -3.08 20.81 -16.80
C ALA A 63 -4.42 20.14 -16.48
N ASP A 64 -4.78 19.11 -17.26
CA ASP A 64 -6.04 18.36 -17.09
C ASP A 64 -5.88 17.18 -16.12
N VAL A 65 -4.65 16.94 -15.64
CA VAL A 65 -4.35 15.84 -14.76
C VAL A 65 -4.72 16.19 -13.33
N ASP A 66 -5.44 15.29 -12.67
CA ASP A 66 -5.78 15.41 -11.27
C ASP A 66 -4.56 15.11 -10.39
N SER A 67 -4.07 16.12 -9.69
CA SER A 67 -2.89 15.98 -8.84
C SER A 67 -3.12 15.11 -7.60
N GLU A 68 -4.34 15.09 -7.06
CA GLU A 68 -4.68 14.26 -5.90
C GLU A 68 -4.69 12.78 -6.29
N GLU A 69 -5.24 12.45 -7.47
CA GLU A 69 -5.20 11.10 -8.00
C GLU A 69 -3.77 10.63 -8.25
N MET A 70 -2.92 11.50 -8.82
CA MET A 70 -1.50 11.18 -8.98
C MET A 70 -0.80 10.91 -7.65
N VAL A 71 -1.08 11.68 -6.63
CA VAL A 71 -0.51 11.46 -5.29
C VAL A 71 -0.96 10.12 -4.71
N LEU A 72 -2.27 9.85 -4.77
CA LEU A 72 -2.83 8.60 -4.23
C LEU A 72 -2.24 7.37 -4.94
N GLN A 73 -2.17 7.41 -6.28
CA GLN A 73 -1.59 6.30 -7.03
C GLN A 73 -0.11 6.12 -6.73
N ALA A 74 0.67 7.20 -6.58
CA ALA A 74 2.09 7.11 -6.22
C ALA A 74 2.30 6.38 -4.88
N ILE A 75 1.43 6.64 -3.89
CA ILE A 75 1.43 5.94 -2.59
C ILE A 75 1.08 4.47 -2.79
N THR A 76 0.00 4.19 -3.53
CA THR A 76 -0.45 2.82 -3.80
C THR A 76 0.62 2.01 -4.51
N LEU A 77 1.21 2.56 -5.58
CA LEU A 77 2.31 1.92 -6.28
C LEU A 77 3.49 1.62 -5.35
N ASN A 78 3.87 2.58 -4.50
CA ASN A 78 5.00 2.36 -3.60
C ASN A 78 4.75 1.23 -2.57
N ARG A 79 3.49 0.99 -2.17
CA ARG A 79 3.11 -0.15 -1.31
C ARG A 79 3.23 -1.49 -2.03
N MET A 80 3.01 -1.53 -3.34
CA MET A 80 3.12 -2.74 -4.18
C MET A 80 4.57 -3.07 -4.55
N LEU A 81 5.50 -2.14 -4.35
CA LEU A 81 6.90 -2.35 -4.69
C LEU A 81 7.65 -3.00 -3.52
N PRO A 82 8.43 -4.08 -3.78
CA PRO A 82 9.40 -4.59 -2.82
C PRO A 82 10.40 -3.54 -2.35
N GLY A 83 11.06 -3.78 -1.22
CA GLY A 83 11.94 -2.81 -0.58
C GLY A 83 13.13 -2.33 -1.41
N SER A 84 13.51 -3.05 -2.47
CA SER A 84 14.53 -2.62 -3.44
C SER A 84 14.05 -1.55 -4.41
N PHE A 85 12.73 -1.38 -4.57
CA PHE A 85 12.15 -0.46 -5.55
C PHE A 85 11.37 0.68 -4.90
N THR A 86 11.25 1.77 -5.65
CA THR A 86 10.47 2.96 -5.26
C THR A 86 9.96 3.69 -6.50
N VAL A 87 9.04 4.62 -6.31
CA VAL A 87 8.64 5.58 -7.33
C VAL A 87 9.75 6.62 -7.48
N MET A 88 10.52 6.52 -8.55
CA MET A 88 11.69 7.37 -8.82
C MET A 88 11.33 8.71 -9.45
N GLY A 89 10.17 8.78 -10.11
CA GLY A 89 9.80 9.97 -10.88
C GLY A 89 8.55 9.78 -11.72
N LEU A 90 8.35 10.71 -12.65
CA LEU A 90 7.27 10.70 -13.61
C LEU A 90 7.80 10.61 -15.04
N PHE A 91 7.04 9.96 -15.93
CA PHE A 91 7.23 10.12 -17.36
C PHE A 91 6.03 10.86 -17.98
N VAL A 92 6.29 11.63 -19.01
CA VAL A 92 5.26 12.34 -19.78
C VAL A 92 5.55 12.12 -21.27
N VAL A 93 4.54 11.61 -21.98
CA VAL A 93 4.55 11.48 -23.43
C VAL A 93 3.59 12.53 -24.00
N SER A 94 4.11 13.43 -24.82
CA SER A 94 3.32 14.54 -25.38
C SER A 94 3.90 15.03 -26.70
N PRO A 95 3.08 15.68 -27.56
CA PRO A 95 3.54 16.25 -28.83
C PRO A 95 4.63 17.31 -28.65
N GLU A 96 4.63 18.00 -27.51
CA GLU A 96 5.61 19.04 -27.17
C GLU A 96 6.39 18.65 -25.90
N ASN A 97 7.65 19.09 -25.82
CA ASN A 97 8.45 18.85 -24.61
C ASN A 97 7.90 19.68 -23.43
N VAL A 98 7.29 19.00 -22.48
CA VAL A 98 6.67 19.63 -21.30
C VAL A 98 7.68 20.33 -20.39
N LEU A 99 8.95 19.96 -20.44
CA LEU A 99 10.02 20.57 -19.64
C LEU A 99 10.47 21.92 -20.19
N GLU A 100 10.28 22.18 -21.49
CA GLU A 100 10.56 23.45 -22.13
C GLU A 100 9.44 24.48 -21.97
N ASN A 101 8.20 24.01 -21.83
CA ASN A 101 7.05 24.87 -21.59
C ASN A 101 7.00 25.28 -20.11
N GLY A 102 7.23 26.58 -19.85
CA GLY A 102 7.29 27.10 -18.49
C GLY A 102 5.99 26.93 -17.67
N GLY A 103 4.83 26.94 -18.32
CA GLY A 103 3.52 26.67 -17.69
C GLY A 103 3.38 25.22 -17.26
N HIS A 104 3.59 24.30 -18.19
CA HIS A 104 3.53 22.86 -17.94
C HIS A 104 4.56 22.40 -16.89
N ARG A 105 5.77 22.95 -16.96
CA ARG A 105 6.82 22.70 -15.97
C ARG A 105 6.41 23.12 -14.55
N LYS A 106 5.71 24.25 -14.38
CA LYS A 106 5.23 24.70 -13.05
C LYS A 106 4.21 23.72 -12.49
N ILE A 107 3.29 23.24 -13.32
CA ILE A 107 2.27 22.25 -12.91
C ILE A 107 2.96 20.94 -12.51
N LEU A 108 3.88 20.42 -13.33
CA LEU A 108 4.68 19.23 -12.99
C LEU A 108 5.42 19.38 -11.66
N LEU A 109 6.06 20.54 -11.45
CA LEU A 109 6.76 20.81 -10.20
C LEU A 109 5.81 20.83 -9.00
N GLN A 110 4.59 21.33 -9.17
CA GLN A 110 3.57 21.31 -8.12
C GLN A 110 3.12 19.88 -7.80
N ILE A 111 2.83 19.05 -8.81
CA ILE A 111 2.47 17.64 -8.65
C ILE A 111 3.59 16.88 -7.93
N VAL A 112 4.83 17.03 -8.40
CA VAL A 112 5.99 16.39 -7.76
C VAL A 112 6.15 16.81 -6.30
N LYS A 113 5.97 18.09 -5.99
CA LYS A 113 6.03 18.58 -4.59
C LYS A 113 4.95 17.96 -3.72
N GLN A 114 3.75 17.77 -4.25
CA GLN A 114 2.66 17.11 -3.52
C GLN A 114 2.99 15.63 -3.26
N ILE A 115 3.47 14.89 -4.28
CA ILE A 115 3.90 13.49 -4.12
C ILE A 115 5.00 13.38 -3.06
N GLN A 116 6.04 14.20 -3.17
CA GLN A 116 7.16 14.19 -2.22
C GLN A 116 6.75 14.64 -0.82
N GLY A 117 5.81 15.59 -0.71
CA GLY A 117 5.23 16.00 0.56
C GLY A 117 4.56 14.82 1.26
N GLN A 118 3.72 14.07 0.54
CA GLN A 118 3.07 12.87 1.06
C GLN A 118 4.05 11.73 1.35
N PHE A 119 5.07 11.56 0.54
CA PHE A 119 6.13 10.58 0.81
C PHE A 119 6.88 10.91 2.10
N ARG A 120 7.16 12.20 2.36
CA ARG A 120 7.81 12.65 3.59
C ARG A 120 6.92 12.46 4.82
N GLU A 121 5.66 12.85 4.73
CA GLU A 121 4.67 12.68 5.80
C GLU A 121 4.48 11.20 6.16
N ASN A 122 4.54 10.32 5.17
CA ASN A 122 4.37 8.88 5.29
C ASN A 122 5.67 8.10 5.12
N SER A 123 6.83 8.73 5.31
CA SER A 123 8.14 8.10 5.08
C SER A 123 8.33 6.80 5.85
N LEU A 124 7.84 6.74 7.09
CA LEU A 124 7.88 5.55 7.92
C LEU A 124 6.96 4.44 7.37
N LEU A 125 5.74 4.78 6.97
CA LEU A 125 4.77 3.82 6.42
C LEU A 125 5.20 3.25 5.06
N LEU A 126 5.84 4.08 4.24
CA LEU A 126 6.31 3.70 2.91
C LEU A 126 7.75 3.19 2.91
N ALA A 127 8.40 3.19 4.06
CA ALA A 127 9.81 2.86 4.24
C ALA A 127 10.69 3.58 3.20
N ILE A 128 10.48 4.90 3.03
CA ILE A 128 11.23 5.73 2.10
C ILE A 128 12.34 6.41 2.88
N GLU A 129 13.56 6.13 2.48
CA GLU A 129 14.77 6.82 2.93
C GLU A 129 15.30 7.66 1.75
N GLY A 130 15.83 8.81 2.02
CA GLY A 130 16.61 9.53 1.03
C GLY A 130 16.12 10.93 0.64
N ASP A 131 16.93 11.55 -0.17
CA ASP A 131 16.85 12.97 -0.51
C ASP A 131 15.81 13.21 -1.62
N GLU A 132 14.87 14.10 -1.35
CA GLU A 132 13.84 14.54 -2.30
C GLU A 132 14.40 15.13 -3.60
N LYS A 133 15.68 15.45 -3.61
CA LYS A 133 16.33 16.13 -4.76
C LYS A 133 16.40 15.29 -6.01
N ASN A 134 16.30 13.98 -5.89
CA ASN A 134 16.53 13.03 -6.99
C ASN A 134 15.29 12.65 -7.79
N PHE A 135 14.14 13.27 -7.53
CA PHE A 135 12.92 12.95 -8.26
C PHE A 135 13.01 13.34 -9.73
N LEU A 136 12.76 12.38 -10.62
CA LEU A 136 12.98 12.48 -12.04
C LEU A 136 11.71 12.89 -12.80
N VAL A 137 11.88 13.63 -13.88
CA VAL A 137 10.83 13.81 -14.90
C VAL A 137 11.43 13.51 -16.26
N LEU A 138 10.87 12.49 -16.90
CA LEU A 138 11.21 12.07 -18.24
C LEU A 138 10.15 12.61 -19.21
N SER A 139 10.55 13.44 -20.16
CA SER A 139 9.70 13.93 -21.24
C SER A 139 10.07 13.24 -22.53
N TYR A 140 9.09 12.56 -23.13
CA TYR A 140 9.23 11.91 -24.42
C TYR A 140 8.33 12.58 -25.46
N THR A 141 8.92 12.94 -26.60
CA THR A 141 8.21 13.52 -27.74
C THR A 141 8.57 12.73 -29.00
N SER A 142 7.57 12.33 -29.77
CA SER A 142 7.77 11.55 -31.00
C SER A 142 8.77 12.24 -31.92
N GLY A 143 9.74 11.47 -32.42
CA GLY A 143 10.77 11.97 -33.34
C GLY A 143 11.83 12.90 -32.71
N LYS A 144 11.82 13.10 -31.40
CA LYS A 144 12.84 13.88 -30.67
C LYS A 144 13.59 13.02 -29.66
N ALA A 145 14.74 13.53 -29.22
CA ALA A 145 15.48 12.87 -28.16
C ALA A 145 14.68 12.91 -26.85
N CYS A 146 14.74 11.81 -26.11
CA CYS A 146 14.18 11.72 -24.76
C CYS A 146 14.94 12.69 -23.83
N VAL A 147 14.21 13.49 -23.05
CA VAL A 147 14.78 14.44 -22.09
C VAL A 147 14.40 14.02 -20.69
N CYS A 148 15.39 13.74 -19.84
CA CYS A 148 15.19 13.49 -18.44
C CYS A 148 15.88 14.54 -17.58
N GLN A 149 15.18 15.00 -16.54
CA GLN A 149 15.73 16.00 -15.62
C GLN A 149 15.34 15.66 -14.18
N GLN A 150 16.25 15.98 -13.25
CA GLN A 150 15.89 16.20 -11.86
C GLN A 150 15.09 17.49 -11.77
N ILE A 151 13.80 17.39 -11.47
CA ILE A 151 12.85 18.52 -11.63
C ILE A 151 13.22 19.74 -10.78
N HIS A 152 13.75 19.54 -9.56
CA HIS A 152 14.09 20.60 -8.62
C HIS A 152 15.38 21.34 -9.02
N THR A 153 16.42 20.60 -9.38
CA THR A 153 17.75 21.15 -9.70
C THR A 153 17.89 21.54 -11.16
N LYS A 154 16.95 21.13 -12.00
CA LYS A 154 17.03 21.26 -13.48
C LYS A 154 18.26 20.58 -14.08
N LYS A 155 18.86 19.65 -13.37
CA LYS A 155 20.01 18.90 -13.83
C LYS A 155 19.54 17.84 -14.82
N ASN A 156 20.15 17.82 -16.00
CA ASN A 156 19.88 16.77 -16.97
C ASN A 156 20.44 15.45 -16.44
N VAL A 157 19.73 14.39 -16.73
CA VAL A 157 20.05 13.01 -16.38
C VAL A 157 20.14 12.22 -17.67
N ASP A 158 21.24 11.49 -17.85
CA ASP A 158 21.42 10.63 -19.00
C ASP A 158 20.71 9.31 -18.75
N ILE A 159 19.76 8.95 -19.62
CA ILE A 159 19.11 7.63 -19.59
C ILE A 159 19.72 6.78 -20.70
N GLU A 160 20.32 5.69 -20.29
CA GLU A 160 20.82 4.64 -21.19
C GLU A 160 19.74 3.57 -21.38
N PHE A 161 19.16 3.49 -22.58
CA PHE A 161 18.26 2.39 -22.96
C PHE A 161 19.08 1.22 -23.46
N ALA A 162 19.45 0.35 -22.54
CA ALA A 162 20.33 -0.79 -22.83
C ALA A 162 19.59 -1.90 -23.57
N THR A 163 20.27 -2.53 -24.53
CA THR A 163 19.79 -3.74 -25.22
C THR A 163 20.06 -5.00 -24.43
N GLU A 164 21.08 -4.98 -23.58
CA GLU A 164 21.44 -6.08 -22.74
C GLU A 164 20.62 -6.04 -21.47
N ALA A 165 19.89 -7.10 -21.16
CA ALA A 165 19.15 -7.24 -19.92
C ALA A 165 20.10 -7.31 -18.72
N LEU A 166 19.68 -6.75 -17.59
CA LEU A 166 20.38 -6.95 -16.32
C LEU A 166 20.08 -8.37 -15.80
N THR A 167 21.11 -9.00 -15.23
CA THR A 167 20.89 -10.23 -14.47
C THR A 167 20.38 -9.88 -13.09
N TRP A 168 19.16 -10.27 -12.80
CA TRP A 168 18.50 -10.06 -11.52
C TRP A 168 18.60 -11.30 -10.64
N ARG A 169 18.71 -11.09 -9.34
CA ARG A 169 18.63 -12.14 -8.30
C ARG A 169 17.46 -11.83 -7.37
N ALA A 170 16.63 -12.82 -7.13
CA ALA A 170 15.59 -12.74 -6.11
C ALA A 170 16.14 -13.23 -4.78
N VAL A 171 16.07 -12.41 -3.74
CA VAL A 171 16.47 -12.77 -2.37
C VAL A 171 15.20 -12.84 -1.52
N GLU A 172 14.94 -14.02 -0.93
CA GLU A 172 13.65 -14.38 -0.33
C GLU A 172 13.78 -14.85 1.13
N PRO A 173 14.24 -13.99 2.05
CA PRO A 173 14.31 -14.37 3.44
C PRO A 173 12.92 -14.31 4.09
N LYS A 174 12.76 -15.13 5.14
CA LYS A 174 11.63 -15.01 6.06
C LYS A 174 12.03 -14.20 7.27
N PHE A 175 11.12 -13.37 7.75
CA PHE A 175 11.27 -12.59 8.98
C PHE A 175 10.13 -12.94 9.94
N CYS A 176 10.47 -13.37 11.16
CA CYS A 176 9.49 -13.67 12.19
C CYS A 176 9.34 -12.49 13.14
N ILE A 177 8.12 -12.06 13.34
CA ILE A 177 7.73 -11.09 14.36
C ILE A 177 7.07 -11.84 15.52
N ASP A 178 7.48 -11.53 16.74
CA ASP A 178 6.88 -12.00 17.99
C ASP A 178 7.21 -10.96 19.08
N HIS A 179 6.40 -9.89 19.13
CA HIS A 179 6.73 -8.75 19.99
C HIS A 179 5.48 -8.05 20.53
N ASN A 180 5.60 -7.57 21.80
CA ASN A 180 4.57 -6.78 22.45
C ASN A 180 4.86 -5.28 22.28
N PHE A 181 3.94 -4.55 21.67
CA PHE A 181 4.02 -3.11 21.49
C PHE A 181 3.10 -2.38 22.46
N GLU A 182 3.57 -1.28 23.04
CA GLU A 182 2.74 -0.43 23.88
C GLU A 182 1.75 0.38 23.06
N MET A 183 0.50 0.42 23.51
CA MET A 183 -0.59 1.12 22.88
C MET A 183 -1.00 2.35 23.66
N GLU A 184 -1.19 3.46 22.95
CA GLU A 184 -1.76 4.68 23.52
C GLU A 184 -3.27 4.70 23.29
N LYS A 185 -4.02 4.98 24.36
CA LYS A 185 -5.47 5.20 24.31
C LYS A 185 -5.76 6.71 24.36
N ILE A 186 -6.70 7.16 23.56
CA ILE A 186 -7.29 8.50 23.67
C ILE A 186 -8.73 8.31 24.14
N GLY A 187 -8.96 8.44 25.44
CA GLY A 187 -10.22 8.06 26.08
C GLY A 187 -10.44 6.54 25.99
N ASP A 188 -11.60 6.13 25.51
CA ASP A 188 -11.96 4.71 25.33
C ASP A 188 -11.49 4.11 24.00
N PHE A 189 -10.85 4.90 23.14
CA PHE A 189 -10.45 4.48 21.79
C PHE A 189 -8.93 4.45 21.67
N TYR A 190 -8.44 3.49 20.87
CA TYR A 190 -7.03 3.46 20.48
C TYR A 190 -6.71 4.55 19.46
N ASN A 191 -5.60 5.25 19.65
CA ASN A 191 -5.02 6.13 18.64
C ASN A 191 -4.31 5.27 17.56
N ILE A 192 -5.09 4.80 16.60
CA ILE A 192 -4.64 3.81 15.61
C ILE A 192 -3.42 4.30 14.83
N ASP A 193 -3.48 5.51 14.26
CA ASP A 193 -2.38 6.05 13.44
C ASP A 193 -1.12 6.33 14.29
N GLY A 194 -1.30 6.90 15.48
CA GLY A 194 -0.20 7.15 16.41
C GLY A 194 0.47 5.85 16.86
N ASN A 195 -0.31 4.82 17.16
CA ASN A 195 0.18 3.51 17.57
C ASN A 195 0.89 2.78 16.43
N LEU A 196 0.34 2.79 15.21
CA LEU A 196 1.01 2.23 14.04
C LEU A 196 2.39 2.86 13.83
N ARG A 197 2.48 4.19 13.88
CA ARG A 197 3.76 4.89 13.75
C ARG A 197 4.75 4.54 14.88
N LYS A 198 4.26 4.29 16.08
CA LYS A 198 5.09 3.84 17.22
C LYS A 198 5.60 2.43 16.99
N ILE A 199 4.72 1.48 16.65
CA ILE A 199 5.07 0.09 16.30
C ILE A 199 6.17 0.07 15.22
N LEU A 200 5.98 0.84 14.15
CA LEU A 200 6.94 0.89 13.06
C LEU A 200 8.28 1.52 13.47
N LYS A 201 8.29 2.52 14.36
CA LYS A 201 9.55 3.07 14.89
C LYS A 201 10.32 2.03 15.71
N ASP A 202 9.61 1.32 16.56
CA ASP A 202 10.21 0.26 17.38
C ASP A 202 10.73 -0.88 16.48
N LEU A 203 9.98 -1.24 15.44
CA LEU A 203 10.40 -2.23 14.46
C LEU A 203 11.64 -1.78 13.66
N VAL A 204 11.70 -0.52 13.23
CA VAL A 204 12.89 0.06 12.56
C VAL A 204 14.10 -0.07 13.46
N GLN A 205 13.97 0.31 14.73
CA GLN A 205 15.07 0.22 15.69
C GLN A 205 15.54 -1.23 15.91
N GLN A 206 14.61 -2.18 15.97
CA GLN A 206 14.97 -3.60 16.08
C GLN A 206 15.69 -4.13 14.84
N LEU A 207 15.29 -3.64 13.66
CA LEU A 207 15.87 -4.07 12.38
C LEU A 207 17.23 -3.42 12.07
N GLU A 208 17.67 -2.39 12.79
CA GLU A 208 18.97 -1.74 12.53
C GLU A 208 20.14 -2.74 12.52
N ASP A 209 20.09 -3.73 13.41
CA ASP A 209 21.10 -4.79 13.56
C ASP A 209 20.74 -6.10 12.84
N ALA A 210 19.65 -6.13 12.05
CA ALA A 210 19.25 -7.35 11.35
C ALA A 210 20.25 -7.73 10.23
N TYR A 211 20.50 -9.01 10.09
CA TYR A 211 21.42 -9.57 9.09
C TYR A 211 20.85 -10.81 8.42
N ILE A 212 21.36 -11.13 7.23
CA ILE A 212 20.95 -12.31 6.48
C ILE A 212 21.68 -13.53 7.04
N LEU A 213 20.91 -14.57 7.29
CA LEU A 213 21.40 -15.90 7.62
C LEU A 213 21.00 -16.88 6.52
N ARG A 214 21.95 -17.64 6.05
CA ARG A 214 21.72 -18.78 5.17
C ARG A 214 21.73 -20.05 6.01
N ALA A 215 20.62 -20.78 6.06
CA ALA A 215 20.53 -22.07 6.73
C ALA A 215 20.73 -23.18 5.68
N THR A 216 21.83 -23.91 5.80
CA THR A 216 22.03 -25.15 5.03
C THR A 216 21.31 -26.31 5.71
N GLU A 217 20.82 -27.30 4.95
CA GLU A 217 20.07 -28.47 5.49
C GLU A 217 20.88 -29.35 6.45
N TYR A 218 22.18 -29.21 6.50
CA TYR A 218 23.07 -29.99 7.34
C TYR A 218 23.41 -29.31 8.66
N GLY A 219 22.42 -29.20 9.52
CA GLY A 219 22.61 -28.88 10.93
C GLY A 219 22.86 -27.39 11.25
N ALA A 220 22.31 -26.95 12.35
CA ALA A 220 22.34 -25.57 12.86
C ALA A 220 23.75 -25.01 13.19
N ASP A 221 24.83 -25.76 12.91
CA ASP A 221 26.20 -25.44 13.32
C ASP A 221 27.04 -24.71 12.25
N THR A 222 26.51 -24.54 11.04
CA THR A 222 27.23 -23.84 9.95
C THR A 222 26.50 -22.60 9.51
N ILE A 223 26.34 -21.66 10.44
CA ILE A 223 25.81 -20.34 10.16
C ILE A 223 26.96 -19.47 9.66
N ALA A 224 27.14 -19.37 8.36
CA ALA A 224 28.08 -18.42 7.80
C ALA A 224 27.45 -17.04 7.77
N LYS A 225 27.89 -16.15 8.66
CA LYS A 225 27.63 -14.73 8.55
C LYS A 225 28.33 -14.24 7.28
N VAL A 226 27.56 -13.80 6.30
CA VAL A 226 28.10 -13.26 5.05
C VAL A 226 28.68 -11.87 5.34
N GLN A 227 29.82 -11.52 4.74
CA GLN A 227 30.49 -10.24 4.98
C GLN A 227 29.76 -9.12 4.19
N GLU A 228 29.70 -7.94 4.77
CA GLU A 228 28.97 -6.77 4.22
C GLU A 228 29.43 -6.35 2.81
N ASP A 229 30.70 -6.60 2.46
CA ASP A 229 31.26 -6.27 1.15
C ASP A 229 31.09 -7.37 0.10
N ASP A 230 30.58 -8.54 0.47
CA ASP A 230 30.33 -9.62 -0.46
C ASP A 230 29.20 -9.27 -1.44
N LEU A 231 29.25 -9.86 -2.63
CA LEU A 231 28.23 -9.65 -3.65
C LEU A 231 27.08 -10.66 -3.48
N VAL A 232 25.90 -10.27 -3.88
CA VAL A 232 24.69 -11.10 -3.78
C VAL A 232 24.83 -12.44 -4.49
N ASP A 233 25.60 -12.52 -5.57
CA ASP A 233 25.87 -13.79 -6.28
C ASP A 233 26.51 -14.85 -5.38
N MET A 234 27.23 -14.46 -4.32
CA MET A 234 27.81 -15.41 -3.36
C MET A 234 26.74 -16.13 -2.53
N LEU A 235 25.54 -15.54 -2.37
CA LEU A 235 24.42 -16.24 -1.72
C LEU A 235 23.91 -17.43 -2.54
N PHE A 236 24.16 -17.43 -3.85
CA PHE A 236 23.67 -18.44 -4.81
C PHE A 236 24.77 -19.36 -5.34
N SER A 237 26.04 -19.12 -4.99
CA SER A 237 27.12 -20.01 -5.27
C SER A 237 27.10 -21.18 -4.27
N SER A 238 26.24 -22.16 -4.50
CA SER A 238 26.44 -23.47 -3.90
C SER A 238 27.65 -24.12 -4.57
N ASP A 239 28.54 -24.74 -3.80
CA ASP A 239 29.51 -25.65 -4.30
C ASP A 239 28.79 -26.70 -5.17
N SER A 240 28.96 -26.58 -6.48
CA SER A 240 28.42 -27.53 -7.43
C SER A 240 29.21 -28.79 -7.33
N ASP A 241 28.92 -29.62 -6.33
CA ASP A 241 29.24 -31.02 -6.41
C ASP A 241 28.27 -31.67 -7.42
N GLU A 242 28.89 -32.32 -8.43
CA GLU A 242 28.28 -32.90 -9.63
C GLU A 242 27.32 -34.09 -9.36
N SER A 243 26.42 -33.98 -8.42
CA SER A 243 25.35 -34.96 -8.22
C SER A 243 23.98 -34.29 -8.43
N GLY A 244 23.46 -34.45 -9.66
CA GLY A 244 22.16 -33.97 -10.08
C GLY A 244 21.02 -34.60 -9.28
N THR A 245 20.73 -34.04 -8.14
CA THR A 245 19.53 -34.29 -7.34
C THR A 245 18.98 -32.95 -6.85
N GLU A 246 17.76 -32.72 -7.24
CA GLU A 246 16.74 -31.76 -6.77
C GLU A 246 17.25 -30.54 -5.97
N GLU A 247 16.89 -29.35 -6.46
CA GLU A 247 17.08 -28.06 -5.85
C GLU A 247 16.69 -28.08 -4.35
N THR A 248 17.68 -28.28 -3.49
CA THR A 248 17.54 -27.97 -2.08
C THR A 248 17.50 -26.44 -1.97
N SER A 249 16.32 -25.86 -1.84
CA SER A 249 16.17 -24.43 -1.61
C SER A 249 16.76 -24.10 -0.25
N ASP A 250 17.96 -23.52 -0.24
CA ASP A 250 18.56 -22.98 0.97
C ASP A 250 17.61 -21.99 1.64
N LYS A 251 17.20 -22.28 2.86
CA LYS A 251 16.30 -21.41 3.62
C LYS A 251 17.07 -20.17 4.04
N MET A 252 16.69 -19.01 3.51
CA MET A 252 17.20 -17.72 3.96
C MET A 252 16.32 -17.16 5.07
N LEU A 253 16.95 -16.63 6.09
CA LEU A 253 16.30 -16.00 7.22
C LEU A 253 16.90 -14.60 7.43
N LEU A 254 16.07 -13.63 7.74
CA LEU A 254 16.50 -12.34 8.26
C LEU A 254 16.41 -12.40 9.79
N LEU A 255 17.56 -12.37 10.46
CA LEU A 255 17.63 -12.51 11.91
C LEU A 255 17.98 -11.20 12.60
N LEU A 256 17.41 -11.01 13.80
CA LEU A 256 17.81 -9.96 14.71
C LEU A 256 18.96 -10.46 15.58
N ARG A 257 19.99 -9.63 15.80
CA ARG A 257 21.16 -10.00 16.64
C ARG A 257 20.80 -10.33 18.08
N THR A 258 19.68 -9.80 18.58
CA THR A 258 19.21 -9.99 19.95
C THR A 258 18.37 -11.25 20.15
N GLN A 259 17.91 -11.88 19.06
CA GLN A 259 17.13 -13.12 19.11
C GLN A 259 18.02 -14.31 18.74
N ASN A 260 18.78 -14.81 19.73
CA ASN A 260 19.59 -16.02 19.56
C ASN A 260 18.77 -17.32 19.48
N ASP A 261 17.46 -17.23 19.68
CA ASP A 261 16.55 -18.37 19.57
C ASP A 261 15.59 -18.15 18.38
N LEU A 262 15.49 -19.14 17.51
CA LEU A 262 14.38 -19.28 16.57
C LEU A 262 13.10 -19.11 17.38
N ALA A 263 12.45 -17.95 17.21
CA ALA A 263 11.29 -17.59 18.00
C ALA A 263 10.29 -18.74 17.96
N ARG A 264 10.13 -19.41 19.08
CA ARG A 264 8.96 -20.23 19.34
C ARG A 264 7.84 -19.21 19.49
N CYS A 265 6.96 -19.14 18.48
CA CYS A 265 5.72 -18.44 18.63
C CYS A 265 5.03 -19.03 19.88
N ALA A 266 5.07 -18.28 20.98
CA ALA A 266 4.47 -18.72 22.23
C ALA A 266 2.96 -18.46 22.10
N ALA A 267 2.22 -19.48 21.72
CA ALA A 267 0.76 -19.45 21.59
C ALA A 267 0.00 -19.11 22.90
N ASP A 268 0.70 -19.04 24.04
CA ASP A 268 0.09 -18.86 25.37
C ASP A 268 0.54 -17.58 26.11
N ALA A 269 1.13 -16.60 25.44
CA ALA A 269 1.53 -15.37 26.11
C ALA A 269 0.30 -14.52 26.44
N GLN A 270 -0.03 -14.38 27.73
CA GLN A 270 -1.00 -13.38 28.18
C GLN A 270 -0.49 -11.99 27.83
N VAL A 271 -1.23 -11.26 27.00
CA VAL A 271 -0.89 -9.89 26.63
C VAL A 271 -1.13 -8.97 27.82
N PRO A 272 -0.10 -8.23 28.31
CA PRO A 272 -0.28 -7.27 29.39
C PRO A 272 -1.26 -6.16 29.01
N ASP A 273 -2.04 -5.66 29.97
CA ASP A 273 -2.96 -4.54 29.75
C ASP A 273 -2.28 -3.34 29.07
N GLY A 274 -2.87 -2.82 28.02
CA GLY A 274 -2.37 -1.67 27.26
C GLY A 274 -1.27 -1.99 26.28
N LYS A 275 -1.07 -3.26 25.93
CA LYS A 275 -0.17 -3.70 24.85
C LYS A 275 -0.94 -4.43 23.76
N ILE A 276 -0.36 -4.45 22.56
CA ILE A 276 -0.74 -5.34 21.47
C ILE A 276 0.40 -6.30 21.24
N HIS A 277 0.07 -7.56 21.10
CA HIS A 277 0.98 -8.60 20.67
C HIS A 277 0.90 -8.77 19.16
N LEU A 278 2.00 -8.50 18.46
CA LEU A 278 2.12 -8.70 17.03
C LEU A 278 2.96 -9.93 16.77
N THR A 279 2.38 -10.91 16.10
CA THR A 279 3.02 -12.19 15.78
C THR A 279 2.87 -12.52 14.31
N GLY A 280 3.68 -13.43 13.79
CA GLY A 280 3.57 -13.98 12.45
C GLY A 280 4.89 -14.00 11.68
N LYS A 281 4.82 -14.53 10.45
CA LYS A 281 5.95 -14.63 9.53
C LYS A 281 5.71 -13.72 8.34
N LEU A 282 6.68 -12.87 8.01
CA LEU A 282 6.69 -12.06 6.80
C LEU A 282 7.62 -12.71 5.77
N CYS A 283 7.09 -13.02 4.62
CA CYS A 283 7.88 -13.42 3.47
C CYS A 283 8.34 -12.18 2.73
N CYS A 284 9.65 -11.94 2.74
CA CYS A 284 10.26 -10.81 2.04
C CYS A 284 10.82 -11.30 0.71
N THR A 285 10.55 -10.59 -0.36
CA THR A 285 11.15 -10.88 -1.66
C THR A 285 11.62 -9.59 -2.28
N ILE A 286 12.90 -9.47 -2.52
CA ILE A 286 13.49 -8.35 -3.24
C ILE A 286 14.22 -8.84 -4.49
N SER A 287 14.16 -8.05 -5.56
CA SER A 287 14.96 -8.27 -6.76
C SER A 287 16.08 -7.24 -6.82
N VAL A 288 17.31 -7.71 -7.00
CA VAL A 288 18.49 -6.87 -7.07
C VAL A 288 19.41 -7.33 -8.22
N PRO A 289 20.21 -6.43 -8.83
CA PRO A 289 21.23 -6.83 -9.77
C PRO A 289 22.26 -7.77 -9.14
N SER A 290 22.76 -8.74 -9.91
CA SER A 290 23.68 -9.79 -9.46
C SER A 290 24.98 -9.27 -8.81
N LYS A 291 25.37 -8.04 -9.09
CA LYS A 291 26.57 -7.39 -8.53
C LYS A 291 26.28 -6.43 -7.37
N THR A 292 25.10 -6.53 -6.77
CA THR A 292 24.73 -5.70 -5.62
C THR A 292 25.48 -6.17 -4.37
N LYS A 293 25.96 -5.24 -3.55
CA LYS A 293 26.60 -5.56 -2.27
C LYS A 293 25.57 -6.04 -1.25
N LEU A 294 25.96 -6.96 -0.39
CA LEU A 294 25.08 -7.50 0.65
C LEU A 294 24.60 -6.47 1.65
N SER A 295 25.41 -5.47 1.98
CA SER A 295 24.99 -4.34 2.81
C SER A 295 23.78 -3.58 2.22
N ASP A 296 23.73 -3.42 0.90
CA ASP A 296 22.55 -2.84 0.24
C ASP A 296 21.37 -3.80 0.24
N VAL A 297 21.62 -5.09 0.04
CA VAL A 297 20.58 -6.13 0.09
C VAL A 297 19.91 -6.15 1.47
N GLU A 298 20.69 -6.13 2.56
CA GLU A 298 20.15 -6.03 3.93
C GLU A 298 19.33 -4.77 4.14
N ARG A 299 19.79 -3.62 3.64
CA ARG A 299 19.04 -2.36 3.69
C ARG A 299 17.71 -2.48 2.96
N TYR A 300 17.68 -3.07 1.76
CA TYR A 300 16.45 -3.27 1.00
C TYR A 300 15.50 -4.25 1.69
N LEU A 301 16.01 -5.31 2.31
CA LEU A 301 15.21 -6.25 3.08
C LEU A 301 14.58 -5.62 4.32
N ARG A 302 15.35 -4.83 5.08
CA ARG A 302 14.80 -4.05 6.21
C ARG A 302 13.66 -3.14 5.77
N ARG A 303 13.85 -2.44 4.64
CA ARG A 303 12.82 -1.61 4.02
C ARG A 303 11.60 -2.43 3.62
N ASP A 304 11.79 -3.62 3.07
CA ASP A 304 10.70 -4.51 2.67
C ASP A 304 9.88 -4.99 3.87
N VAL A 305 10.53 -5.40 4.97
CA VAL A 305 9.86 -5.77 6.22
C VAL A 305 9.00 -4.62 6.75
N ILE A 306 9.57 -3.42 6.86
CA ILE A 306 8.87 -2.24 7.39
C ILE A 306 7.66 -1.91 6.53
N ARG A 307 7.84 -1.85 5.20
CA ARG A 307 6.77 -1.54 4.24
C ARG A 307 5.67 -2.57 4.27
N THR A 308 6.01 -3.85 4.33
CA THR A 308 5.05 -4.96 4.38
C THR A 308 4.26 -4.93 5.70
N ALA A 309 4.95 -4.80 6.83
CA ALA A 309 4.29 -4.68 8.13
C ALA A 309 3.35 -3.46 8.18
N ALA A 310 3.82 -2.30 7.71
CA ALA A 310 3.02 -1.09 7.65
C ALA A 310 1.76 -1.26 6.78
N ALA A 311 1.92 -1.82 5.57
CA ALA A 311 0.81 -2.03 4.65
C ALA A 311 -0.22 -3.01 5.22
N ARG A 312 0.22 -4.15 5.75
CA ARG A 312 -0.67 -5.19 6.30
C ARG A 312 -1.43 -4.70 7.53
N ILE A 313 -0.75 -4.08 8.48
CA ILE A 313 -1.40 -3.54 9.69
C ILE A 313 -2.36 -2.41 9.30
N GLN A 314 -2.00 -1.54 8.36
CA GLN A 314 -2.89 -0.47 7.91
C GLN A 314 -4.15 -1.02 7.23
N LEU A 315 -4.00 -1.99 6.32
CA LEU A 315 -5.13 -2.64 5.66
C LEU A 315 -6.03 -3.38 6.66
N TYR A 316 -5.44 -4.07 7.65
CA TYR A 316 -6.19 -4.70 8.74
C TYR A 316 -7.01 -3.66 9.52
N ILE A 317 -6.41 -2.54 9.87
CA ILE A 317 -7.09 -1.46 10.60
C ILE A 317 -8.24 -0.88 9.77
N GLU A 318 -8.03 -0.62 8.48
CA GLU A 318 -9.06 -0.13 7.55
C GLU A 318 -10.22 -1.13 7.46
N MET A 319 -9.92 -2.43 7.34
CA MET A 319 -10.93 -3.50 7.33
C MET A 319 -11.73 -3.55 8.64
N MET A 320 -11.06 -3.45 9.79
CA MET A 320 -11.73 -3.46 11.10
C MET A 320 -12.60 -2.23 11.32
N ALA A 321 -12.18 -1.06 10.83
CA ALA A 321 -12.96 0.18 10.90
C ALA A 321 -14.26 0.08 10.10
N ASP A 322 -14.21 -0.50 8.91
CA ASP A 322 -15.38 -0.69 8.05
C ASP A 322 -16.38 -1.70 8.67
N CYS A 323 -15.87 -2.74 9.31
CA CYS A 323 -16.70 -3.76 9.95
C CYS A 323 -17.18 -3.39 11.35
N LYS A 324 -16.70 -2.29 11.94
CA LYS A 324 -16.98 -1.86 13.34
C LYS A 324 -16.59 -2.90 14.39
N TYR A 325 -15.64 -3.77 14.09
CA TYR A 325 -15.12 -4.74 15.03
C TYR A 325 -14.17 -4.08 16.04
N LYS A 326 -14.11 -4.67 17.24
CA LYS A 326 -13.11 -4.28 18.23
C LYS A 326 -11.78 -4.94 17.83
N MET A 327 -10.72 -4.13 17.75
CA MET A 327 -9.38 -4.63 17.47
C MET A 327 -8.94 -5.61 18.55
N SER A 328 -8.38 -6.75 18.16
CA SER A 328 -7.82 -7.74 19.07
C SER A 328 -6.55 -7.18 19.74
N ASP A 329 -6.26 -7.64 20.95
CA ASP A 329 -5.00 -7.36 21.63
C ASP A 329 -3.85 -8.24 21.08
N ILE A 330 -4.19 -9.25 20.26
CA ILE A 330 -3.26 -10.09 19.51
C ILE A 330 -3.58 -9.92 18.03
N ILE A 331 -2.57 -9.63 17.21
CA ILE A 331 -2.67 -9.55 15.76
C ILE A 331 -1.69 -10.56 15.18
N ASP A 332 -2.21 -11.59 14.55
CA ASP A 332 -1.41 -12.52 13.78
C ASP A 332 -1.39 -12.06 12.31
N LEU A 333 -0.19 -11.72 11.84
CA LEU A 333 -0.01 -11.26 10.47
C LEU A 333 -0.41 -12.30 9.42
N ASN A 334 -0.36 -13.58 9.73
CA ASN A 334 -0.66 -14.63 8.76
C ASN A 334 -2.16 -14.94 8.65
N SER A 335 -2.93 -14.79 9.73
CA SER A 335 -4.36 -15.09 9.75
C SER A 335 -5.25 -13.85 9.73
N ASP A 336 -4.83 -12.76 10.40
CA ASP A 336 -5.71 -11.61 10.62
C ASP A 336 -5.56 -10.51 9.56
N THR A 337 -4.47 -10.53 8.80
CA THR A 337 -4.16 -9.47 7.83
C THR A 337 -4.14 -9.99 6.40
N PRO A 338 -4.34 -9.12 5.37
CA PRO A 338 -4.23 -9.55 3.99
C PRO A 338 -2.89 -10.20 3.68
N LEU A 339 -2.91 -11.29 2.93
CA LEU A 339 -1.71 -12.01 2.52
C LEU A 339 -0.99 -11.25 1.40
N ARG A 340 0.33 -11.34 1.39
CA ARG A 340 1.14 -10.76 0.32
C ARG A 340 1.38 -11.79 -0.77
N VAL A 341 1.06 -11.44 -2.00
CA VAL A 341 1.36 -12.23 -3.20
C VAL A 341 2.37 -11.50 -4.06
N PHE A 342 3.21 -12.25 -4.77
CA PHE A 342 4.22 -11.70 -5.67
C PHE A 342 3.85 -12.02 -7.11
N PHE A 343 4.29 -11.17 -8.03
CA PHE A 343 4.16 -11.44 -9.46
C PHE A 343 5.40 -10.97 -10.22
N THR A 344 5.68 -11.66 -11.31
CA THR A 344 6.86 -11.38 -12.12
C THR A 344 6.53 -10.38 -13.22
N VAL A 345 7.31 -9.31 -13.30
CA VAL A 345 7.20 -8.26 -14.31
C VAL A 345 8.05 -8.61 -15.52
N GLN A 346 7.40 -8.92 -16.63
CA GLN A 346 8.09 -9.19 -17.89
C GLN A 346 8.44 -7.89 -18.63
N PRO A 347 9.54 -7.84 -19.37
CA PRO A 347 10.55 -8.89 -19.58
C PRO A 347 11.69 -8.85 -18.56
N THR A 348 11.69 -7.92 -17.62
CA THR A 348 12.81 -7.70 -16.67
C THR A 348 13.00 -8.87 -15.71
N GLY A 349 11.96 -9.67 -15.46
CA GLY A 349 11.98 -10.78 -14.52
C GLY A 349 12.01 -10.35 -13.04
N VAL A 350 11.86 -9.06 -12.75
CA VAL A 350 11.77 -8.58 -11.36
C VAL A 350 10.42 -8.91 -10.76
N ARG A 351 10.37 -9.05 -9.44
CA ARG A 351 9.11 -9.32 -8.73
C ARG A 351 8.58 -8.06 -8.10
N PHE A 352 7.26 -7.83 -8.26
CA PHE A 352 6.47 -6.87 -7.50
C PHE A 352 5.47 -7.64 -6.64
N SER A 353 4.68 -6.95 -5.84
CA SER A 353 3.75 -7.60 -4.93
C SER A 353 2.42 -6.86 -4.86
N ASP A 354 1.38 -7.58 -4.46
CA ASP A 354 0.07 -7.05 -4.10
C ASP A 354 -0.43 -7.73 -2.82
N TYR A 355 -1.53 -7.25 -2.28
CA TYR A 355 -2.15 -7.78 -1.07
C TYR A 355 -3.53 -8.32 -1.41
N ILE A 356 -3.82 -9.54 -0.95
CA ILE A 356 -5.06 -10.24 -1.20
C ILE A 356 -5.82 -10.44 0.11
N PHE A 357 -7.10 -10.12 0.11
CA PHE A 357 -7.97 -10.31 1.27
C PHE A 357 -8.57 -11.70 1.26
N GLU A 358 -9.04 -12.13 2.42
CA GLU A 358 -9.77 -13.40 2.55
C GLU A 358 -10.97 -13.44 1.60
N GLY A 359 -11.05 -14.50 0.80
CA GLY A 359 -12.10 -14.68 -0.21
C GLY A 359 -11.86 -14.03 -1.56
N GLU A 360 -10.76 -13.30 -1.75
CA GLU A 360 -10.30 -12.87 -3.05
C GLU A 360 -9.45 -13.95 -3.74
N ASP A 361 -9.28 -13.83 -5.04
CA ASP A 361 -8.57 -14.79 -5.88
C ASP A 361 -7.51 -14.10 -6.78
N ASP A 362 -6.82 -14.89 -7.58
CA ASP A 362 -5.81 -14.40 -8.53
C ASP A 362 -6.38 -13.41 -9.55
N ASP A 363 -7.65 -13.50 -9.89
CA ASP A 363 -8.28 -12.57 -10.84
C ASP A 363 -8.39 -11.16 -10.25
N SER A 364 -8.60 -11.03 -8.94
CA SER A 364 -8.58 -9.77 -8.22
C SER A 364 -7.21 -9.09 -8.31
N VAL A 365 -6.14 -9.85 -8.12
CA VAL A 365 -4.76 -9.37 -8.27
C VAL A 365 -4.48 -8.92 -9.71
N ARG A 366 -4.87 -9.75 -10.68
CA ARG A 366 -4.67 -9.45 -12.11
C ARG A 366 -5.38 -8.17 -12.53
N GLU A 367 -6.65 -7.98 -12.12
CA GLU A 367 -7.41 -6.76 -12.41
C GLU A 367 -6.75 -5.52 -11.78
N ASN A 368 -6.30 -5.64 -10.53
CA ASN A 368 -5.67 -4.55 -9.80
C ASN A 368 -4.33 -4.15 -10.44
N VAL A 369 -3.47 -5.11 -10.74
CA VAL A 369 -2.16 -4.90 -11.37
C VAL A 369 -2.32 -4.34 -12.79
N LYS A 370 -3.26 -4.88 -13.58
CA LYS A 370 -3.58 -4.32 -14.90
C LYS A 370 -4.03 -2.87 -14.83
N LYS A 371 -4.87 -2.55 -13.87
CA LYS A 371 -5.38 -1.18 -13.67
C LYS A 371 -4.31 -0.20 -13.23
N LEU A 372 -3.43 -0.59 -12.28
CA LEU A 372 -2.47 0.31 -11.63
C LEU A 372 -1.14 0.41 -12.38
N MET A 373 -0.71 -0.66 -13.03
CA MET A 373 0.61 -0.78 -13.64
C MET A 373 0.57 -1.06 -15.15
N ASP A 374 -0.62 -1.33 -15.72
CA ASP A 374 -0.79 -1.76 -17.12
C ASP A 374 -0.03 -3.05 -17.47
N ILE A 375 0.09 -3.96 -16.52
CA ILE A 375 0.72 -5.26 -16.71
C ILE A 375 -0.37 -6.31 -16.88
N ASP A 376 -0.29 -7.11 -17.95
CA ASP A 376 -1.13 -8.28 -18.15
C ASP A 376 -0.44 -9.49 -17.51
N LEU A 377 -1.06 -10.06 -16.48
CA LEU A 377 -0.55 -11.24 -15.78
C LEU A 377 -1.30 -12.50 -16.21
N GLU A 378 -0.56 -13.55 -16.46
CA GLU A 378 -1.13 -14.89 -16.52
C GLU A 378 -1.24 -15.47 -15.09
N PRO A 379 -2.16 -16.43 -14.84
CA PRO A 379 -2.26 -17.04 -13.50
C PRO A 379 -0.96 -17.66 -13.00
N THR A 380 -0.12 -18.13 -13.91
CA THR A 380 1.21 -18.72 -13.63
C THR A 380 2.26 -17.68 -13.22
N ASP A 381 2.03 -16.40 -13.47
CA ASP A 381 2.94 -15.31 -13.06
C ASP A 381 2.77 -14.93 -11.58
N ILE A 382 1.69 -15.37 -10.93
CA ILE A 382 1.38 -15.07 -9.53
C ILE A 382 2.02 -16.13 -8.64
N ILE A 383 2.79 -15.68 -7.67
CA ILE A 383 3.55 -16.52 -6.76
C ILE A 383 3.01 -16.33 -5.34
N TRP A 384 2.37 -17.39 -4.83
CA TRP A 384 1.92 -17.47 -3.46
C TRP A 384 3.09 -17.96 -2.59
N VAL A 385 3.65 -17.06 -1.78
CA VAL A 385 4.75 -17.39 -0.85
C VAL A 385 4.21 -17.58 0.57
N GLU A 386 3.14 -16.85 0.89
CA GLU A 386 2.41 -16.95 2.14
C GLU A 386 1.15 -17.78 1.87
N THR A 387 1.21 -19.07 2.10
CA THR A 387 -0.01 -19.89 2.17
C THR A 387 -0.53 -19.79 3.58
N PRO A 388 -1.86 -19.71 3.80
CA PRO A 388 -2.42 -19.99 5.11
C PRO A 388 -1.83 -21.33 5.56
N GLU A 389 -1.14 -21.36 6.70
CA GLU A 389 -0.63 -22.64 7.20
C GLU A 389 -1.84 -23.57 7.23
N GLU A 390 -1.82 -24.66 6.44
CA GLU A 390 -2.76 -25.74 6.62
C GLU A 390 -2.65 -26.10 8.11
N GLU A 391 -3.69 -25.79 8.86
CA GLU A 391 -3.80 -26.09 10.26
C GLU A 391 -3.35 -27.54 10.45
N GLN A 392 -2.14 -27.72 10.98
CA GLN A 392 -1.87 -28.95 11.71
C GLN A 392 -2.92 -28.93 12.80
N GLN A 393 -3.94 -29.72 12.56
CA GLN A 393 -5.13 -29.87 13.37
C GLN A 393 -4.78 -29.95 14.85
N ASP A 394 -4.70 -28.80 15.48
CA ASP A 394 -4.92 -28.67 16.88
C ASP A 394 -6.42 -28.32 17.02
N ASP A 395 -7.23 -29.38 17.14
CA ASP A 395 -8.71 -29.34 17.18
C ASP A 395 -9.28 -28.40 18.26
N SER A 396 -8.45 -27.75 19.04
CA SER A 396 -8.83 -26.86 20.12
C SER A 396 -8.98 -25.38 19.71
N ILE A 397 -8.24 -24.92 18.69
CA ILE A 397 -8.26 -23.52 18.24
C ILE A 397 -9.35 -23.31 17.17
N SER A 398 -9.55 -24.30 16.30
CA SER A 398 -10.58 -24.27 15.27
C SER A 398 -12.01 -24.15 15.85
N ARG A 399 -12.28 -24.77 17.01
CA ARG A 399 -13.59 -24.65 17.69
C ARG A 399 -13.86 -23.22 18.17
N ASN A 400 -12.85 -22.49 18.62
CA ASN A 400 -13.04 -21.14 19.14
C ASN A 400 -13.35 -20.13 18.04
N SER A 401 -12.73 -20.24 16.85
CA SER A 401 -12.97 -19.32 15.74
C SER A 401 -14.33 -19.56 15.07
N GLU A 402 -14.76 -20.83 14.91
CA GLU A 402 -16.09 -21.12 14.39
C GLU A 402 -17.21 -20.74 15.38
N ASP A 403 -17.01 -20.94 16.68
CA ASP A 403 -17.98 -20.52 17.69
C ASP A 403 -18.05 -18.99 17.79
N LEU A 404 -16.92 -18.27 17.64
CA LEU A 404 -16.91 -16.81 17.58
C LEU A 404 -17.65 -16.31 16.33
N SER A 405 -17.35 -16.86 15.15
CA SER A 405 -18.01 -16.47 13.91
C SER A 405 -19.51 -16.75 13.92
N ARG A 406 -19.93 -17.87 14.54
CA ARG A 406 -21.34 -18.18 14.76
C ARG A 406 -22.01 -17.23 15.76
N GLN A 407 -21.32 -16.86 16.84
CA GLN A 407 -21.83 -15.86 17.80
C GLN A 407 -22.02 -14.49 17.14
N TYR A 408 -21.08 -14.02 16.36
CA TYR A 408 -21.19 -12.75 15.62
C TYR A 408 -22.32 -12.78 14.58
N ALA A 409 -22.46 -13.86 13.82
CA ALA A 409 -23.56 -14.02 12.87
C ALA A 409 -24.93 -14.09 13.58
N GLU A 410 -25.01 -14.67 14.79
CA GLU A 410 -26.23 -14.65 15.60
C GLU A 410 -26.52 -13.27 16.20
N GLU A 411 -25.51 -12.54 16.65
CA GLU A 411 -25.68 -11.15 17.16
C GLU A 411 -26.13 -10.21 16.04
N GLU A 412 -25.57 -10.33 14.86
CA GLU A 412 -25.99 -9.56 13.69
C GLU A 412 -27.45 -9.86 13.32
N ARG A 413 -27.82 -11.14 13.26
CA ARG A 413 -29.22 -11.55 13.05
C ARG A 413 -30.16 -11.03 14.14
N ARG A 414 -29.71 -10.97 15.41
CA ARG A 414 -30.48 -10.40 16.53
C ARG A 414 -30.62 -8.88 16.36
N ALA A 415 -29.56 -8.18 15.95
CA ALA A 415 -29.60 -6.75 15.69
C ALA A 415 -30.57 -6.40 14.55
N TYR A 416 -30.51 -7.09 13.41
CA TYR A 416 -31.48 -6.94 12.32
C TYR A 416 -32.90 -7.25 12.76
N ARG A 417 -33.14 -8.32 13.49
CA ARG A 417 -34.45 -8.67 14.02
C ARG A 417 -35.01 -7.60 14.95
N ASN A 418 -34.16 -7.05 15.82
CA ASN A 418 -34.55 -5.97 16.72
C ASN A 418 -34.88 -4.67 15.94
N MET A 419 -34.12 -4.36 14.91
CA MET A 419 -34.38 -3.23 14.01
C MET A 419 -35.72 -3.39 13.29
N TYR A 420 -36.04 -4.58 12.75
CA TYR A 420 -37.32 -4.86 12.11
C TYR A 420 -38.48 -4.74 13.11
N ILE A 421 -38.31 -5.19 14.35
CA ILE A 421 -39.31 -5.05 15.41
C ILE A 421 -39.56 -3.55 15.71
N VAL A 422 -38.53 -2.75 15.87
CA VAL A 422 -38.65 -1.30 16.12
C VAL A 422 -39.33 -0.60 14.94
N CYS A 423 -38.96 -0.91 13.71
CA CYS A 423 -39.60 -0.36 12.51
C CYS A 423 -41.08 -0.76 12.42
N PHE A 424 -41.42 -2.02 12.75
CA PHE A 424 -42.78 -2.50 12.76
C PHE A 424 -43.65 -1.78 13.81
N PHE A 425 -43.17 -1.62 15.03
CA PHE A 425 -43.87 -0.85 16.05
C PHE A 425 -44.00 0.63 15.71
N SER A 426 -42.97 1.24 15.11
CA SER A 426 -43.00 2.61 14.64
C SER A 426 -44.06 2.82 13.55
N THR A 427 -44.18 1.91 12.59
CA THR A 427 -45.22 1.98 11.55
C THR A 427 -46.64 1.82 12.11
N ILE A 428 -46.82 0.92 13.11
CA ILE A 428 -48.13 0.76 13.80
C ILE A 428 -48.46 2.08 14.55
N MET A 429 -47.54 2.64 15.30
CA MET A 429 -47.77 3.89 16.02
C MET A 429 -48.12 5.05 15.09
N LEU A 430 -47.48 5.12 13.94
CA LEU A 430 -47.74 6.09 12.91
C LEU A 430 -49.16 5.91 12.31
N ALA A 431 -49.55 4.67 12.03
CA ALA A 431 -50.91 4.32 11.56
C ALA A 431 -51.99 4.67 12.59
N ILE A 432 -51.74 4.36 13.88
CA ILE A 432 -52.65 4.73 14.97
C ILE A 432 -52.74 6.26 15.10
N SER A 433 -51.65 6.96 15.02
CA SER A 433 -51.64 8.42 15.07
C SER A 433 -52.43 9.05 13.89
N MET A 434 -52.24 8.52 12.67
CA MET A 434 -53.04 8.92 11.50
C MET A 434 -54.53 8.61 11.66
N TYR A 435 -54.87 7.42 12.24
CA TYR A 435 -56.26 7.05 12.48
C TYR A 435 -56.92 7.94 13.51
N ILE A 436 -56.22 8.29 14.61
CA ILE A 436 -56.71 9.20 15.63
C ILE A 436 -56.91 10.62 15.01
N MET A 437 -55.97 11.08 14.19
CA MET A 437 -56.12 12.34 13.46
C MET A 437 -57.34 12.32 12.53
N PHE A 438 -57.59 11.24 11.83
CA PHE A 438 -58.68 11.15 10.85
C PHE A 438 -60.05 10.99 11.50
N VAL A 439 -60.15 10.32 12.69
CA VAL A 439 -61.43 10.05 13.38
C VAL A 439 -61.79 11.13 14.38
N TRP A 440 -60.82 11.81 15.00
CA TRP A 440 -61.06 12.76 16.12
C TRP A 440 -60.80 14.21 15.76
N TYR A 441 -60.22 14.48 14.63
CA TYR A 441 -59.99 15.86 14.19
C TYR A 441 -61.12 16.27 13.20
N ASP A 442 -61.96 17.17 13.63
CA ASP A 442 -62.92 17.82 12.76
C ASP A 442 -62.15 18.82 11.87
N PRO A 443 -62.28 18.78 10.51
CA PRO A 443 -61.59 19.71 9.62
C PRO A 443 -61.81 21.18 9.94
N ALA A 444 -62.95 21.54 10.61
CA ALA A 444 -63.21 22.87 11.07
C ALA A 444 -62.27 23.37 12.18
N ASP A 445 -61.77 22.47 13.04
CA ASP A 445 -60.83 22.84 14.12
C ASP A 445 -59.41 23.06 13.57
N LEU A 446 -59.06 22.41 12.48
CA LEU A 446 -57.73 22.57 11.86
C LEU A 446 -57.57 23.94 11.21
N ASP A 447 -58.61 24.44 10.57
CA ASP A 447 -58.62 25.78 9.95
C ASP A 447 -58.54 26.87 11.02
N GLU A 448 -59.15 26.69 12.22
CA GLU A 448 -59.04 27.61 13.33
C GLU A 448 -57.66 27.64 13.99
N VAL A 449 -57.01 26.47 14.09
CA VAL A 449 -55.60 26.35 14.60
C VAL A 449 -54.61 26.96 13.62
N LEU A 450 -54.75 26.72 12.32
CA LEU A 450 -53.92 27.33 11.28
C LEU A 450 -54.10 28.85 11.24
N ALA A 451 -55.33 29.33 11.34
CA ALA A 451 -55.61 30.78 11.38
C ALA A 451 -54.97 31.45 12.62
N ARG A 452 -54.97 30.79 13.80
CA ARG A 452 -54.29 31.30 14.99
C ARG A 452 -52.77 31.32 14.83
N HIS A 453 -52.20 30.27 14.21
CA HIS A 453 -50.77 30.19 13.95
C HIS A 453 -50.31 31.27 12.98
N ASP A 454 -51.05 31.53 11.93
CA ASP A 454 -50.78 32.63 10.97
C ASP A 454 -50.88 34.01 11.61
N GLU A 455 -51.82 34.21 12.53
CA GLU A 455 -51.91 35.45 13.32
C GLU A 455 -50.72 35.62 14.28
N GLU A 456 -50.22 34.55 14.90
CA GLU A 456 -49.03 34.59 15.77
C GLU A 456 -47.78 34.88 14.98
N LEU A 457 -47.58 34.21 13.84
CA LEU A 457 -46.48 34.47 12.91
C LEU A 457 -46.52 35.92 12.40
N GLY A 458 -47.70 36.42 12.06
CA GLY A 458 -47.90 37.83 11.65
C GLY A 458 -47.63 38.85 12.77
N ARG A 459 -47.83 38.48 14.06
CA ARG A 459 -47.43 39.29 15.21
C ARG A 459 -45.91 39.29 15.41
N GLN A 460 -45.28 38.12 15.38
CA GLN A 460 -43.83 38.02 15.52
C GLN A 460 -43.10 38.75 14.38
N TRP A 461 -43.63 38.69 13.18
CA TRP A 461 -43.05 39.39 12.01
C TRP A 461 -43.12 40.91 12.18
N ARG A 462 -44.26 41.42 12.70
CA ARG A 462 -44.43 42.86 12.99
C ARG A 462 -43.56 43.33 14.15
N GLU A 463 -43.33 42.53 15.18
CA GLU A 463 -42.45 42.87 16.30
C GLU A 463 -40.97 42.88 15.87
N MET A 464 -40.55 41.94 15.01
CA MET A 464 -39.18 41.95 14.48
C MET A 464 -38.90 43.18 13.62
N HIS A 465 -39.83 43.62 12.79
CA HIS A 465 -39.63 44.80 11.96
C HIS A 465 -39.78 46.14 12.74
N LYS A 466 -40.54 46.16 13.83
CA LYS A 466 -40.63 47.34 14.68
C LYS A 466 -39.33 47.64 15.44
N ASN A 467 -38.56 46.57 15.75
CA ASN A 467 -37.26 46.72 16.41
C ASN A 467 -36.13 47.07 15.43
N GLN A 468 -36.36 47.05 14.11
CA GLN A 468 -35.39 47.51 13.10
C GLN A 468 -35.51 48.99 12.75
N GLU A 469 -36.67 49.63 13.02
CA GLU A 469 -36.85 51.07 12.76
C GLU A 469 -36.43 51.97 13.94
N ASP A 470 -36.14 51.41 15.12
CA ASP A 470 -35.75 52.15 16.32
C ASP A 470 -34.25 52.12 16.66
N THR A 471 -33.37 51.76 15.70
CA THR A 471 -31.92 51.89 15.87
C THR A 471 -31.42 53.09 15.07
N PRO A 472 -30.88 54.15 15.73
CA PRO A 472 -30.36 55.34 15.08
C PRO A 472 -29.09 55.13 14.28
#